data_dfea445b7d1fe17f431e6c8daef40e30
#
_entry.id   dfea445b7d1fe17f431e6c8daef40e30
#
_cell.length_a   1.000
_cell.length_b   1.000
_cell.length_c   1.000
_cell.angle_alpha   90.00
_cell.angle_beta   90.00
_cell.angle_gamma   90.00
#
_symmetry.space_group_name_H-M   'P 1'
#
loop_
_entity.id
_entity.type
_entity.pdbx_description
1 polymer ?
#
loop_
_entity_poly.entity_id
_entity_poly.type
_entity_poly.pdbx_seq_one_letter_code
_entity_poly.pdbx_strand_id
1 'polypeptide(L)'
;EIRLSLVGSEMCIRDRAKIDRFARWMGHAERIVIVAHVAPDGDAIGSSLGLWHFLNSQDKTVNVIVPNAFPDFLRWMPGSKDVLLYDHYKEFADKLISEAEIICCLDFNALSRIDAMADAVKAAKGKKILIDHHLYPEEFCDITISHPNISSTSELVFRLICRMGYFNEITKAGAECIYTGMMTDTGGFTYNSNNREIYFIISELLSKGIDKDDIYRKVYNTYSESRLRLMGYVLSQMKVYPDYHAALISLTRNEQGRFDYIRGDSEGFVNIPLSIKDVVFSCFLREDTEKPMIKVSLRSVGTFPCNQLAAEFFNGGGHLNASGGEFYGTIDEAKKVLERALEKFKPLLNGKG
;
A
#
# COMPACT_ATOMS: atom_id res chain seq x y z
N GLU A 1 13.50 10.48 26.67
CA GLU A 1 14.30 9.22 26.60
C GLU A 1 13.42 7.96 26.59
N ILE A 2 12.37 7.88 27.41
CA ILE A 2 11.47 6.71 27.43
C ILE A 2 10.74 6.50 26.10
N ARG A 3 10.39 7.57 25.37
CA ARG A 3 9.69 7.53 24.09
C ARG A 3 10.51 6.87 22.94
N LEU A 4 11.81 7.07 22.93
CA LEU A 4 12.72 6.50 21.92
C LEU A 4 13.03 5.02 22.15
N SER A 5 13.03 4.55 23.39
CA SER A 5 13.30 3.13 23.72
C SER A 5 12.12 2.20 23.42
N LEU A 6 10.91 2.74 23.29
CA LEU A 6 9.69 1.98 23.00
C LEU A 6 9.43 1.81 21.48
N VAL A 7 10.15 2.55 20.63
CA VAL A 7 10.00 2.45 19.17
C VAL A 7 10.92 1.36 18.61
N GLY A 8 10.80 0.15 19.12
CA GLY A 8 11.32 -1.09 18.55
C GLY A 8 12.83 -1.34 18.77
N SER A 9 13.16 -2.34 19.57
CA SER A 9 14.52 -2.72 19.90
C SER A 9 15.30 -3.32 18.72
N GLU A 10 14.68 -4.09 17.83
CA GLU A 10 15.38 -4.80 16.74
C GLU A 10 15.71 -3.89 15.54
N MET A 11 14.78 -3.08 15.05
CA MET A 11 15.04 -2.10 14.00
C MET A 11 16.14 -1.11 14.43
N CYS A 12 16.19 -0.78 15.73
CA CYS A 12 17.11 0.16 16.33
C CYS A 12 18.59 -0.25 16.23
N ILE A 13 18.88 -1.52 16.34
CA ILE A 13 20.27 -2.04 16.38
C ILE A 13 20.75 -2.33 14.95
N ARG A 14 19.90 -2.95 14.12
CA ARG A 14 20.28 -3.37 12.76
C ARG A 14 20.48 -2.20 11.78
N ASP A 15 19.62 -1.17 11.86
CA ASP A 15 19.64 -0.09 10.87
C ASP A 15 20.22 1.23 11.39
N ARG A 16 20.72 1.28 12.62
CA ARG A 16 21.27 2.52 13.19
C ARG A 16 22.28 3.22 12.28
N ALA A 17 23.25 2.47 11.76
CA ALA A 17 24.26 3.03 10.86
C ALA A 17 23.66 3.54 9.53
N LYS A 18 22.61 2.90 9.04
CA LYS A 18 21.87 3.32 7.83
C LYS A 18 21.07 4.60 8.10
N ILE A 19 20.38 4.66 9.23
CA ILE A 19 19.62 5.83 9.67
C ILE A 19 20.53 7.02 9.90
N ASP A 20 21.65 6.83 10.60
CA ASP A 20 22.65 7.88 10.83
C ASP A 20 23.26 8.37 9.50
N ARG A 21 23.43 7.47 8.52
CA ARG A 21 23.89 7.84 7.17
C ARG A 21 22.85 8.65 6.44
N PHE A 22 21.59 8.23 6.47
CA PHE A 22 20.47 8.97 5.87
C PHE A 22 20.35 10.36 6.49
N ALA A 23 20.38 10.47 7.82
CA ALA A 23 20.30 11.75 8.52
C ALA A 23 21.45 12.71 8.09
N ARG A 24 22.67 12.20 7.93
CA ARG A 24 23.78 13.01 7.41
C ARG A 24 23.56 13.47 5.97
N TRP A 25 23.08 12.58 5.09
CA TRP A 25 22.80 12.97 3.70
C TRP A 25 21.69 14.00 3.63
N MET A 26 20.59 13.78 4.37
CA MET A 26 19.48 14.74 4.48
C MET A 26 19.96 16.11 4.96
N GLY A 27 20.90 16.15 5.92
CA GLY A 27 21.44 17.41 6.44
C GLY A 27 22.14 18.27 5.36
N HIS A 28 22.73 17.65 4.34
CA HIS A 28 23.46 18.34 3.25
C HIS A 28 22.66 18.51 1.98
N ALA A 29 21.65 17.70 1.75
CA ALA A 29 20.84 17.76 0.55
C ALA A 29 19.82 18.91 0.61
N GLU A 30 19.57 19.55 -0.51
CA GLU A 30 18.53 20.58 -0.69
C GLU A 30 17.36 20.04 -1.51
N ARG A 31 17.63 19.24 -2.56
CA ARG A 31 16.61 18.72 -3.48
C ARG A 31 16.39 17.23 -3.23
N ILE A 32 15.18 16.88 -2.80
CA ILE A 32 14.79 15.52 -2.47
C ILE A 32 13.57 15.15 -3.31
N VAL A 33 13.58 13.95 -3.87
CA VAL A 33 12.41 13.37 -4.55
C VAL A 33 11.97 12.15 -3.76
N ILE A 34 10.67 12.02 -3.55
CA ILE A 34 10.02 10.85 -2.98
C ILE A 34 9.24 10.15 -4.08
N VAL A 35 9.42 8.86 -4.25
CA VAL A 35 8.73 8.05 -5.25
C VAL A 35 8.03 6.87 -4.58
N ALA A 36 6.84 6.51 -5.07
CA ALA A 36 6.07 5.36 -4.60
C ALA A 36 5.57 4.51 -5.78
N HIS A 37 4.90 3.39 -5.50
CA HIS A 37 4.53 2.40 -6.51
C HIS A 37 3.36 2.81 -7.43
N VAL A 38 3.18 2.06 -8.54
CA VAL A 38 2.05 2.17 -9.47
C VAL A 38 0.72 1.84 -8.79
N ALA A 39 -0.33 2.57 -9.15
CA ALA A 39 -1.63 2.50 -8.48
C ALA A 39 -1.50 2.70 -6.96
N PRO A 40 -0.98 3.88 -6.53
CA PRO A 40 -0.64 4.13 -5.14
C PRO A 40 -1.87 3.99 -4.24
N ASP A 41 -1.69 3.29 -3.15
CA ASP A 41 -2.72 3.11 -2.12
C ASP A 41 -2.53 4.09 -0.94
N GLY A 42 -3.22 3.83 0.16
CA GLY A 42 -3.17 4.72 1.31
C GLY A 42 -1.84 4.71 2.04
N ASP A 43 -1.09 3.60 2.01
CA ASP A 43 0.24 3.54 2.62
C ASP A 43 1.31 4.22 1.74
N ALA A 44 1.25 4.00 0.44
CA ALA A 44 2.13 4.68 -0.52
C ALA A 44 2.00 6.21 -0.43
N ILE A 45 0.77 6.73 -0.40
CA ILE A 45 0.52 8.18 -0.29
C ILE A 45 0.77 8.68 1.14
N GLY A 46 0.36 7.91 2.16
CA GLY A 46 0.51 8.27 3.57
C GLY A 46 1.98 8.37 3.99
N SER A 47 2.79 7.38 3.64
CA SER A 47 4.23 7.38 3.91
C SER A 47 4.95 8.50 3.15
N SER A 48 4.60 8.67 1.85
CA SER A 48 5.21 9.72 1.02
C SER A 48 4.90 11.12 1.54
N LEU A 49 3.65 11.43 1.82
CA LEU A 49 3.26 12.73 2.35
C LEU A 49 3.72 12.93 3.80
N GLY A 50 3.73 11.90 4.62
CA GLY A 50 4.28 11.95 5.97
C GLY A 50 5.76 12.34 5.98
N LEU A 51 6.57 11.72 5.14
CA LEU A 51 7.98 12.07 4.95
C LEU A 51 8.14 13.45 4.30
N TRP A 52 7.30 13.78 3.32
CA TRP A 52 7.29 15.09 2.65
C TRP A 52 7.06 16.25 3.65
N HIS A 53 6.06 16.15 4.53
CA HIS A 53 5.80 17.15 5.57
C HIS A 53 6.98 17.32 6.52
N PHE A 54 7.59 16.23 6.92
CA PHE A 54 8.78 16.27 7.77
C PHE A 54 9.96 16.95 7.07
N LEU A 55 10.28 16.55 5.85
CA LEU A 55 11.42 17.11 5.11
C LEU A 55 11.23 18.61 4.78
N ASN A 56 9.99 19.01 4.44
CA ASN A 56 9.67 20.43 4.23
C ASN A 56 9.83 21.25 5.54
N SER A 57 9.55 20.67 6.72
CA SER A 57 9.79 21.34 8.00
C SER A 57 11.29 21.52 8.29
N GLN A 58 12.17 20.87 7.54
CA GLN A 58 13.62 21.00 7.59
C GLN A 58 14.17 21.89 6.46
N ASP A 59 13.34 22.77 5.90
CA ASP A 59 13.67 23.71 4.81
C ASP A 59 14.23 23.04 3.54
N LYS A 60 13.77 21.80 3.22
CA LYS A 60 14.16 21.09 2.01
C LYS A 60 13.17 21.33 0.87
N THR A 61 13.65 21.36 -0.36
CA THR A 61 12.81 21.33 -1.57
C THR A 61 12.47 19.88 -1.89
N VAL A 62 11.23 19.48 -1.63
CA VAL A 62 10.79 18.09 -1.74
C VAL A 62 9.65 17.95 -2.73
N ASN A 63 9.77 17.00 -3.66
CA ASN A 63 8.70 16.63 -4.58
C ASN A 63 8.30 15.18 -4.37
N VAL A 64 7.00 14.92 -4.31
CA VAL A 64 6.43 13.58 -4.32
C VAL A 64 5.98 13.25 -5.73
N ILE A 65 6.48 12.16 -6.30
CA ILE A 65 6.16 11.71 -7.66
C ILE A 65 5.66 10.28 -7.60
N VAL A 66 4.48 10.04 -8.17
CA VAL A 66 3.89 8.70 -8.29
C VAL A 66 3.61 8.38 -9.75
N PRO A 67 3.65 7.10 -10.17
CA PRO A 67 3.50 6.73 -11.57
C PRO A 67 2.18 7.19 -12.20
N ASN A 68 1.08 7.07 -11.45
CA ASN A 68 -0.28 7.38 -11.92
C ASN A 68 -1.21 7.83 -10.78
N ALA A 69 -2.46 8.17 -11.12
CA ALA A 69 -3.44 8.66 -10.16
C ALA A 69 -3.72 7.65 -9.04
N PHE A 70 -3.89 8.20 -7.84
CA PHE A 70 -4.30 7.49 -6.63
C PHE A 70 -5.80 7.70 -6.36
N PRO A 71 -6.44 6.88 -5.51
CA PRO A 71 -7.88 6.93 -5.22
C PRO A 71 -8.34 8.28 -4.66
N ASP A 72 -9.56 8.69 -5.04
CA ASP A 72 -10.13 9.98 -4.64
C ASP A 72 -10.31 10.13 -3.13
N PHE A 73 -10.54 9.03 -2.41
CA PHE A 73 -10.67 9.06 -0.95
C PHE A 73 -9.37 9.41 -0.21
N LEU A 74 -8.25 9.55 -0.92
CA LEU A 74 -6.97 10.03 -0.37
C LEU A 74 -6.70 11.52 -0.68
N ARG A 75 -7.51 12.15 -1.54
CA ARG A 75 -7.28 13.54 -2.00
C ARG A 75 -7.48 14.60 -0.93
N TRP A 76 -8.09 14.26 0.21
CA TRP A 76 -8.22 15.15 1.34
C TRP A 76 -6.93 15.28 2.15
N MET A 77 -5.98 14.36 1.98
CA MET A 77 -4.73 14.35 2.74
C MET A 77 -3.94 15.64 2.50
N PRO A 78 -3.39 16.24 3.56
CA PRO A 78 -2.57 17.44 3.42
C PRO A 78 -1.39 17.19 2.48
N GLY A 79 -1.20 18.06 1.47
CA GLY A 79 -0.17 17.92 0.45
C GLY A 79 -0.53 17.04 -0.75
N SER A 80 -1.69 16.36 -0.74
CA SER A 80 -2.09 15.48 -1.85
C SER A 80 -2.22 16.17 -3.21
N LYS A 81 -2.49 17.47 -3.23
CA LYS A 81 -2.59 18.29 -4.45
C LYS A 81 -1.24 18.57 -5.10
N ASP A 82 -0.15 18.46 -4.32
CA ASP A 82 1.22 18.73 -4.76
C ASP A 82 1.91 17.44 -5.23
N VAL A 83 1.23 16.30 -5.17
CA VAL A 83 1.73 15.02 -5.69
C VAL A 83 1.73 15.05 -7.21
N LEU A 84 2.90 14.88 -7.80
CA LEU A 84 3.10 14.89 -9.25
C LEU A 84 2.80 13.52 -9.83
N LEU A 85 1.93 13.45 -10.83
CA LEU A 85 1.62 12.23 -11.57
C LEU A 85 2.56 12.11 -12.77
N TYR A 86 3.40 11.08 -12.78
CA TYR A 86 4.42 10.88 -13.80
C TYR A 86 3.85 10.70 -15.22
N ASP A 87 2.74 9.98 -15.35
CA ASP A 87 2.04 9.76 -16.61
C ASP A 87 1.52 11.06 -17.26
N HIS A 88 1.23 12.07 -16.44
CA HIS A 88 0.75 13.38 -16.93
C HIS A 88 1.89 14.38 -17.17
N TYR A 89 2.99 14.30 -16.41
CA TYR A 89 4.06 15.30 -16.40
C TYR A 89 5.44 14.67 -16.53
N LYS A 90 5.58 13.69 -17.42
CA LYS A 90 6.79 12.85 -17.55
C LYS A 90 8.08 13.65 -17.66
N GLU A 91 8.18 14.59 -18.60
CA GLU A 91 9.42 15.36 -18.86
C GLU A 91 9.83 16.20 -17.63
N PHE A 92 8.85 16.80 -16.96
CA PHE A 92 9.11 17.59 -15.75
C PHE A 92 9.53 16.69 -14.58
N ALA A 93 8.88 15.55 -14.42
CA ALA A 93 9.22 14.56 -13.41
C ALA A 93 10.63 13.98 -13.64
N ASP A 94 10.98 13.62 -14.89
CA ASP A 94 12.31 13.14 -15.26
C ASP A 94 13.40 14.17 -14.90
N LYS A 95 13.14 15.47 -15.14
CA LYS A 95 14.04 16.53 -14.73
C LYS A 95 14.22 16.57 -13.21
N LEU A 96 13.13 16.58 -12.43
CA LEU A 96 13.20 16.61 -10.98
C LEU A 96 13.97 15.39 -10.44
N ILE A 97 13.72 14.19 -10.96
CA ILE A 97 14.41 12.96 -10.57
C ILE A 97 15.92 13.06 -10.90
N SER A 98 16.27 13.60 -12.06
CA SER A 98 17.68 13.73 -12.49
C SER A 98 18.48 14.75 -11.67
N GLU A 99 17.81 15.80 -11.16
CA GLU A 99 18.39 16.88 -10.36
C GLU A 99 18.37 16.59 -8.85
N ALA A 100 17.67 15.52 -8.43
CA ALA A 100 17.57 15.14 -7.03
C ALA A 100 18.91 14.70 -6.46
N GLU A 101 19.24 15.21 -5.28
CA GLU A 101 20.42 14.78 -4.49
C GLU A 101 20.12 13.53 -3.68
N ILE A 102 18.84 13.38 -3.29
CA ILE A 102 18.32 12.18 -2.62
C ILE A 102 17.02 11.77 -3.29
N ILE A 103 16.87 10.46 -3.51
CA ILE A 103 15.62 9.83 -3.98
C ILE A 103 15.18 8.83 -2.91
N CYS A 104 14.06 9.11 -2.26
CA CYS A 104 13.42 8.20 -1.30
C CYS A 104 12.41 7.31 -2.03
N CYS A 105 12.67 6.02 -2.06
CA CYS A 105 11.83 4.99 -2.66
C CYS A 105 10.96 4.39 -1.55
N LEU A 106 9.65 4.67 -1.57
CA LEU A 106 8.74 4.30 -0.51
C LEU A 106 7.70 3.28 -0.97
N ASP A 107 7.49 2.27 -0.14
CA ASP A 107 6.40 1.31 -0.28
C ASP A 107 6.46 0.45 -1.55
N PHE A 108 7.65 0.13 -2.00
CA PHE A 108 7.87 -0.86 -3.05
C PHE A 108 9.24 -1.52 -2.92
N ASN A 109 9.31 -2.79 -3.29
CA ASN A 109 10.50 -3.61 -3.13
C ASN A 109 11.35 -3.77 -4.40
N ALA A 110 10.82 -3.38 -5.58
CA ALA A 110 11.45 -3.60 -6.88
C ALA A 110 11.15 -2.45 -7.86
N LEU A 111 12.10 -2.13 -8.75
CA LEU A 111 11.92 -1.09 -9.77
C LEU A 111 10.75 -1.34 -10.72
N SER A 112 10.39 -2.60 -10.95
CA SER A 112 9.21 -2.97 -11.74
C SER A 112 7.88 -2.43 -11.17
N ARG A 113 7.85 -2.08 -9.89
CA ARG A 113 6.68 -1.53 -9.20
C ARG A 113 6.41 -0.05 -9.50
N ILE A 114 7.36 0.65 -10.11
CA ILE A 114 7.23 2.07 -10.48
C ILE A 114 7.10 2.30 -11.99
N ASP A 115 6.86 1.20 -12.75
CA ASP A 115 6.56 1.19 -14.19
C ASP A 115 7.50 2.09 -15.02
N ALA A 116 6.95 2.98 -15.86
CA ALA A 116 7.72 3.86 -16.74
C ALA A 116 8.70 4.82 -16.02
N MET A 117 8.54 5.03 -14.72
CA MET A 117 9.43 5.86 -13.91
C MET A 117 10.75 5.12 -13.54
N ALA A 118 10.79 3.80 -13.69
CA ALA A 118 11.92 2.96 -13.29
C ALA A 118 13.25 3.37 -13.94
N ASP A 119 13.25 3.66 -15.23
CA ASP A 119 14.45 4.04 -15.97
C ASP A 119 15.01 5.40 -15.49
N ALA A 120 14.14 6.38 -15.23
CA ALA A 120 14.53 7.69 -14.72
C ALA A 120 15.16 7.54 -13.30
N VAL A 121 14.53 6.80 -12.40
CA VAL A 121 15.04 6.54 -11.05
C VAL A 121 16.37 5.77 -11.10
N LYS A 122 16.48 4.75 -11.97
CA LYS A 122 17.72 3.98 -12.13
C LYS A 122 18.87 4.82 -12.64
N ALA A 123 18.62 5.69 -13.61
CA ALA A 123 19.63 6.54 -14.24
C ALA A 123 20.06 7.74 -13.37
N ALA A 124 19.25 8.13 -12.40
CA ALA A 124 19.53 9.27 -11.53
C ALA A 124 20.80 9.08 -10.71
N LYS A 125 21.58 10.16 -10.57
CA LYS A 125 22.87 10.17 -9.83
C LYS A 125 22.68 10.39 -8.32
N GLY A 126 21.53 10.87 -7.89
CA GLY A 126 21.19 11.09 -6.49
C GLY A 126 21.27 9.81 -5.66
N LYS A 127 21.49 9.97 -4.37
CA LYS A 127 21.52 8.86 -3.41
C LYS A 127 20.13 8.24 -3.25
N LYS A 128 20.03 6.94 -3.42
CA LYS A 128 18.76 6.21 -3.36
C LYS A 128 18.59 5.52 -2.01
N ILE A 129 17.42 5.70 -1.42
CA ILE A 129 17.08 5.13 -0.11
C ILE A 129 15.74 4.42 -0.25
N LEU A 130 15.74 3.11 0.02
CA LEU A 130 14.53 2.30 0.10
C LEU A 130 14.02 2.29 1.53
N ILE A 131 12.74 2.61 1.72
CA ILE A 131 12.00 2.46 2.96
C ILE A 131 10.73 1.66 2.61
N ASP A 132 10.69 0.40 3.05
CA ASP A 132 9.70 -0.54 2.55
C ASP A 132 9.42 -1.67 3.54
N HIS A 133 8.22 -2.23 3.53
CA HIS A 133 7.85 -3.38 4.35
C HIS A 133 7.51 -4.63 3.52
N HIS A 134 7.70 -4.59 2.21
CA HIS A 134 7.48 -5.75 1.35
C HIS A 134 8.61 -6.78 1.46
N LEU A 135 8.28 -8.04 1.13
CA LEU A 135 9.25 -9.15 1.08
C LEU A 135 10.20 -9.00 -0.13
N TYR A 136 11.42 -9.48 0.00
CA TYR A 136 12.39 -9.64 -1.08
C TYR A 136 12.74 -8.32 -1.81
N PRO A 137 13.29 -7.31 -1.11
CA PRO A 137 13.71 -6.07 -1.74
C PRO A 137 14.87 -6.29 -2.72
N GLU A 138 14.79 -5.65 -3.90
CA GLU A 138 15.89 -5.61 -4.86
C GLU A 138 17.03 -4.70 -4.40
N GLU A 139 18.27 -5.01 -4.82
CA GLU A 139 19.48 -4.24 -4.49
C GLU A 139 19.72 -3.12 -5.51
N PHE A 140 18.94 -2.05 -5.48
CA PHE A 140 19.12 -0.88 -6.36
C PHE A 140 19.36 0.43 -5.60
N CYS A 141 19.27 0.42 -4.28
CA CYS A 141 19.44 1.58 -3.41
C CYS A 141 20.76 1.57 -2.63
N ASP A 142 21.30 2.76 -2.37
CA ASP A 142 22.50 2.94 -1.52
C ASP A 142 22.23 2.61 -0.03
N ILE A 143 20.99 2.78 0.40
CA ILE A 143 20.48 2.42 1.73
C ILE A 143 19.15 1.68 1.54
N THR A 144 19.02 0.52 2.20
CA THR A 144 17.78 -0.24 2.26
C THR A 144 17.36 -0.41 3.71
N ILE A 145 16.21 0.17 4.06
CA ILE A 145 15.51 0.01 5.34
C ILE A 145 14.23 -0.77 5.02
N SER A 146 14.31 -2.09 5.12
CA SER A 146 13.21 -3.00 4.79
C SER A 146 12.90 -3.91 5.96
N HIS A 147 11.62 -3.90 6.38
CA HIS A 147 11.13 -4.64 7.54
C HIS A 147 9.76 -5.29 7.27
N PRO A 148 9.71 -6.50 6.70
CA PRO A 148 8.45 -7.17 6.36
C PRO A 148 7.52 -7.48 7.54
N ASN A 149 8.03 -7.43 8.76
CA ASN A 149 7.24 -7.67 9.98
C ASN A 149 6.57 -6.41 10.54
N ILE A 150 6.80 -5.25 9.92
CA ILE A 150 6.16 -3.98 10.29
C ILE A 150 4.88 -3.81 9.49
N SER A 151 3.88 -3.18 10.10
CA SER A 151 2.52 -3.14 9.56
C SER A 151 2.38 -2.34 8.27
N SER A 152 3.25 -1.34 8.06
CA SER A 152 3.17 -0.42 6.91
C SER A 152 4.47 0.37 6.72
N THR A 153 4.69 0.89 5.54
CA THR A 153 5.80 1.84 5.26
C THR A 153 5.59 3.16 6.01
N SER A 154 4.36 3.58 6.25
CA SER A 154 4.03 4.75 7.08
C SER A 154 4.51 4.59 8.53
N GLU A 155 4.38 3.40 9.10
CA GLU A 155 4.97 3.07 10.41
C GLU A 155 6.49 3.20 10.37
N LEU A 156 7.15 2.71 9.33
CA LEU A 156 8.60 2.85 9.15
C LEU A 156 9.04 4.31 9.06
N VAL A 157 8.31 5.15 8.33
CA VAL A 157 8.56 6.59 8.23
C VAL A 157 8.47 7.25 9.60
N PHE A 158 7.43 6.97 10.38
CA PHE A 158 7.34 7.48 11.76
C PHE A 158 8.55 7.08 12.61
N ARG A 159 8.89 5.79 12.58
CA ARG A 159 10.02 5.24 13.34
C ARG A 159 11.35 5.88 12.91
N LEU A 160 11.55 6.09 11.62
CA LEU A 160 12.74 6.73 11.06
C LEU A 160 12.88 8.17 11.58
N ILE A 161 11.83 8.99 11.49
CA ILE A 161 11.84 10.38 11.96
C ILE A 161 12.14 10.42 13.47
N CYS A 162 11.51 9.58 14.26
CA CYS A 162 11.75 9.49 15.70
C CYS A 162 13.20 9.07 16.01
N ARG A 163 13.77 8.15 15.24
CA ARG A 163 15.15 7.68 15.40
C ARG A 163 16.19 8.72 15.08
N MET A 164 15.92 9.58 14.11
CA MET A 164 16.77 10.73 13.82
C MET A 164 16.67 11.83 14.89
N GLY A 165 15.76 11.70 15.87
CA GLY A 165 15.57 12.66 16.98
C GLY A 165 14.54 13.76 16.68
N TYR A 166 13.79 13.65 15.59
CA TYR A 166 12.89 14.71 15.09
C TYR A 166 11.40 14.48 15.41
N PHE A 167 11.07 13.73 16.46
CA PHE A 167 9.66 13.52 16.85
C PHE A 167 8.87 14.83 16.98
N ASN A 168 9.48 15.86 17.56
CA ASN A 168 8.81 17.14 17.80
C ASN A 168 8.50 17.87 16.47
N GLU A 169 9.25 17.62 15.44
CA GLU A 169 9.10 18.22 14.11
C GLU A 169 8.00 17.57 13.27
N ILE A 170 7.42 16.45 13.72
CA ILE A 170 6.24 15.88 13.07
C ILE A 170 5.08 16.83 13.29
N THR A 171 4.64 17.47 12.20
CA THR A 171 3.48 18.36 12.18
C THR A 171 2.18 17.58 12.29
N LYS A 172 1.07 18.25 12.65
CA LYS A 172 -0.27 17.63 12.59
C LYS A 172 -0.56 17.05 11.22
N ALA A 173 -0.28 17.79 10.14
CA ALA A 173 -0.49 17.35 8.75
C ALA A 173 0.31 16.08 8.42
N GLY A 174 1.60 16.05 8.79
CA GLY A 174 2.42 14.82 8.62
C GLY A 174 1.89 13.64 9.44
N ALA A 175 1.43 13.89 10.66
CA ALA A 175 0.83 12.87 11.51
C ALA A 175 -0.49 12.31 10.94
N GLU A 176 -1.34 13.16 10.32
CA GLU A 176 -2.56 12.73 9.62
C GLU A 176 -2.23 11.80 8.45
N CYS A 177 -1.18 12.14 7.66
CA CYS A 177 -0.73 11.30 6.55
C CYS A 177 -0.18 9.96 7.04
N ILE A 178 0.72 9.95 8.02
CA ILE A 178 1.29 8.73 8.60
C ILE A 178 0.20 7.83 9.18
N TYR A 179 -0.72 8.41 9.98
CA TYR A 179 -1.83 7.65 10.55
C TYR A 179 -2.72 7.03 9.48
N THR A 180 -3.01 7.77 8.40
CA THR A 180 -3.83 7.28 7.28
C THR A 180 -3.19 6.08 6.61
N GLY A 181 -1.88 6.13 6.32
CA GLY A 181 -1.18 4.99 5.74
C GLY A 181 -1.18 3.76 6.65
N MET A 182 -0.86 3.93 7.93
CA MET A 182 -0.95 2.83 8.92
C MET A 182 -2.35 2.24 9.00
N MET A 183 -3.39 3.09 9.01
CA MET A 183 -4.79 2.69 9.11
C MET A 183 -5.25 1.91 7.86
N THR A 184 -4.90 2.38 6.67
CA THR A 184 -5.34 1.73 5.42
C THR A 184 -4.68 0.38 5.22
N ASP A 185 -3.39 0.25 5.48
CA ASP A 185 -2.64 -1.00 5.28
C ASP A 185 -2.96 -2.09 6.30
N THR A 186 -3.54 -1.70 7.44
CA THR A 186 -4.02 -2.61 8.48
C THR A 186 -5.54 -2.81 8.48
N GLY A 187 -6.24 -2.31 7.44
CA GLY A 187 -7.70 -2.39 7.35
C GLY A 187 -8.42 -1.79 8.57
N GLY A 188 -8.01 -0.60 8.99
CA GLY A 188 -8.54 0.03 10.19
C GLY A 188 -8.06 -0.64 11.48
N PHE A 189 -6.85 -1.19 11.48
CA PHE A 189 -6.25 -1.93 12.59
C PHE A 189 -6.97 -3.23 12.94
N THR A 190 -7.53 -3.89 11.94
CA THR A 190 -8.23 -5.17 12.11
C THR A 190 -7.37 -6.39 11.76
N TYR A 191 -6.28 -6.20 11.01
CA TYR A 191 -5.29 -7.23 10.71
C TYR A 191 -3.87 -6.65 10.71
N ASN A 192 -2.87 -7.51 10.79
CA ASN A 192 -1.44 -7.15 10.84
C ASN A 192 -1.11 -6.04 11.87
N SER A 193 -1.89 -5.96 12.95
CA SER A 193 -1.83 -4.88 13.95
C SER A 193 -1.79 -5.36 15.41
N ASN A 194 -1.45 -6.65 15.65
CA ASN A 194 -1.37 -7.19 17.00
C ASN A 194 -0.10 -6.78 17.78
N ASN A 195 0.77 -5.96 17.17
CA ASN A 195 1.96 -5.47 17.84
C ASN A 195 1.62 -4.27 18.75
N ARG A 196 2.01 -4.34 20.03
CA ARG A 196 1.84 -3.26 21.01
C ARG A 196 2.40 -1.91 20.52
N GLU A 197 3.49 -1.95 19.76
CA GLU A 197 4.19 -0.73 19.31
C GLU A 197 3.33 0.11 18.36
N ILE A 198 2.46 -0.51 17.56
CA ILE A 198 1.51 0.19 16.69
C ILE A 198 0.62 1.12 17.51
N TYR A 199 0.04 0.62 18.61
CA TYR A 199 -0.85 1.40 19.46
C TYR A 199 -0.12 2.51 20.22
N PHE A 200 1.15 2.28 20.56
CA PHE A 200 2.00 3.34 21.09
C PHE A 200 2.23 4.45 20.05
N ILE A 201 2.55 4.09 18.79
CA ILE A 201 2.70 5.05 17.70
C ILE A 201 1.40 5.83 17.47
N ILE A 202 0.26 5.15 17.46
CA ILE A 202 -1.06 5.80 17.35
C ILE A 202 -1.25 6.82 18.48
N SER A 203 -0.93 6.47 19.72
CA SER A 203 -1.00 7.39 20.86
C SER A 203 -0.12 8.63 20.66
N GLU A 204 1.10 8.45 20.13
CA GLU A 204 2.01 9.56 19.84
C GLU A 204 1.50 10.44 18.68
N LEU A 205 0.90 9.84 17.65
CA LEU A 205 0.27 10.59 16.55
C LEU A 205 -0.96 11.39 17.05
N LEU A 206 -1.77 10.81 17.94
CA LEU A 206 -2.87 11.52 18.58
C LEU A 206 -2.38 12.73 19.39
N SER A 207 -1.20 12.64 20.02
CA SER A 207 -0.59 13.77 20.74
C SER A 207 -0.25 14.96 19.82
N LYS A 208 -0.16 14.73 18.50
CA LYS A 208 0.02 15.78 17.47
C LYS A 208 -1.31 16.48 17.11
N GLY A 209 -2.42 16.10 17.75
CA GLY A 209 -3.73 16.73 17.56
C GLY A 209 -4.50 16.28 16.34
N ILE A 210 -4.22 15.09 15.81
CA ILE A 210 -5.02 14.48 14.74
C ILE A 210 -6.41 14.07 15.27
N ASP A 211 -7.42 14.12 14.40
CA ASP A 211 -8.74 13.54 14.66
C ASP A 211 -8.88 12.21 13.90
N LYS A 212 -8.59 11.10 14.57
CA LYS A 212 -8.62 9.76 13.97
C LYS A 212 -10.01 9.36 13.48
N ASP A 213 -11.08 9.86 14.12
CA ASP A 213 -12.44 9.53 13.75
C ASP A 213 -12.85 10.28 12.47
N ASP A 214 -12.38 11.52 12.32
CA ASP A 214 -12.55 12.28 11.09
C ASP A 214 -11.74 11.66 9.94
N ILE A 215 -10.51 11.23 10.19
CA ILE A 215 -9.67 10.51 9.22
C ILE A 215 -10.38 9.23 8.77
N TYR A 216 -10.89 8.43 9.72
CA TYR A 216 -11.63 7.20 9.40
C TYR A 216 -12.84 7.47 8.51
N ARG A 217 -13.63 8.51 8.83
CA ARG A 217 -14.78 8.92 8.01
C ARG A 217 -14.36 9.30 6.59
N LYS A 218 -13.29 10.07 6.44
CA LYS A 218 -12.77 10.51 5.13
C LYS A 218 -12.26 9.36 4.26
N VAL A 219 -11.78 8.28 4.86
CA VAL A 219 -11.24 7.12 4.14
C VAL A 219 -12.33 6.08 3.87
N TYR A 220 -13.13 5.73 4.88
CA TYR A 220 -14.04 4.58 4.80
C TYR A 220 -15.51 4.94 4.66
N ASN A 221 -15.92 6.20 4.96
CA ASN A 221 -17.33 6.61 4.97
C ASN A 221 -17.63 7.71 3.94
N THR A 222 -16.86 7.81 2.86
CA THR A 222 -17.05 8.75 1.75
C THR A 222 -17.49 8.08 0.45
N TYR A 223 -18.04 6.88 0.56
CA TYR A 223 -18.48 6.13 -0.60
C TYR A 223 -19.67 6.80 -1.29
N SER A 224 -19.65 6.79 -2.62
CA SER A 224 -20.77 7.20 -3.42
C SER A 224 -21.96 6.23 -3.26
N GLU A 225 -23.18 6.69 -3.53
CA GLU A 225 -24.35 5.81 -3.59
C GLU A 225 -24.15 4.71 -4.63
N SER A 226 -23.58 5.04 -5.80
CA SER A 226 -23.28 4.09 -6.88
C SER A 226 -22.34 2.97 -6.40
N ARG A 227 -21.27 3.32 -5.65
CA ARG A 227 -20.36 2.32 -5.05
C ARG A 227 -21.08 1.37 -4.09
N LEU A 228 -21.95 1.90 -3.21
CA LEU A 228 -22.69 1.07 -2.25
C LEU A 228 -23.69 0.16 -2.96
N ARG A 229 -24.38 0.66 -4.00
CA ARG A 229 -25.25 -0.16 -4.84
C ARG A 229 -24.50 -1.24 -5.60
N LEU A 230 -23.34 -0.88 -6.19
CA LEU A 230 -22.44 -1.83 -6.85
C LEU A 230 -21.97 -2.92 -5.88
N MET A 231 -21.57 -2.54 -4.68
CA MET A 231 -21.16 -3.50 -3.63
C MET A 231 -22.30 -4.46 -3.28
N GLY A 232 -23.50 -3.94 -3.05
CA GLY A 232 -24.68 -4.78 -2.79
C GLY A 232 -24.97 -5.75 -3.94
N TYR A 233 -24.85 -5.29 -5.18
CA TYR A 233 -25.02 -6.13 -6.37
C TYR A 233 -23.98 -7.24 -6.45
N VAL A 234 -22.70 -6.90 -6.34
CA VAL A 234 -21.58 -7.86 -6.40
C VAL A 234 -21.70 -8.92 -5.31
N LEU A 235 -22.08 -8.52 -4.09
CA LEU A 235 -22.29 -9.44 -2.98
C LEU A 235 -23.50 -10.35 -3.19
N SER A 236 -24.57 -9.85 -3.83
CA SER A 236 -25.74 -10.68 -4.15
C SER A 236 -25.42 -11.78 -5.17
N GLN A 237 -24.38 -11.60 -5.99
CA GLN A 237 -23.90 -12.60 -6.97
C GLN A 237 -22.76 -13.48 -6.44
N MET A 238 -22.40 -13.33 -5.17
CA MET A 238 -21.29 -14.07 -4.56
C MET A 238 -21.55 -15.58 -4.60
N LYS A 239 -20.53 -16.34 -5.03
CA LYS A 239 -20.50 -17.79 -4.95
C LYS A 239 -19.66 -18.23 -3.76
N VAL A 240 -20.25 -18.96 -2.83
CA VAL A 240 -19.53 -19.58 -1.73
C VAL A 240 -19.23 -21.03 -2.08
N TYR A 241 -18.03 -21.50 -1.74
CA TYR A 241 -17.54 -22.86 -1.92
C TYR A 241 -17.27 -23.47 -0.53
N PRO A 242 -18.29 -24.04 0.16
CA PRO A 242 -18.16 -24.49 1.55
C PRO A 242 -17.06 -25.54 1.72
N ASP A 243 -16.92 -26.48 0.77
CA ASP A 243 -15.93 -27.57 0.83
C ASP A 243 -14.48 -27.10 0.70
N TYR A 244 -14.29 -25.81 0.32
CA TYR A 244 -12.99 -25.16 0.15
C TYR A 244 -12.81 -23.95 1.09
N HIS A 245 -13.76 -23.69 1.99
CA HIS A 245 -13.74 -22.50 2.84
C HIS A 245 -13.45 -21.20 2.07
N ALA A 246 -14.02 -21.09 0.86
CA ALA A 246 -13.69 -20.04 -0.09
C ALA A 246 -14.93 -19.32 -0.61
N ALA A 247 -14.74 -18.07 -1.04
CA ALA A 247 -15.77 -17.30 -1.72
C ALA A 247 -15.21 -16.59 -2.98
N LEU A 248 -16.09 -16.44 -3.97
CA LEU A 248 -15.80 -15.75 -5.21
C LEU A 248 -16.83 -14.64 -5.43
N ILE A 249 -16.37 -13.46 -5.74
CA ILE A 249 -17.15 -12.37 -6.31
C ILE A 249 -16.57 -12.01 -7.67
N SER A 250 -17.41 -11.55 -8.58
CA SER A 250 -16.98 -11.15 -9.93
C SER A 250 -17.72 -9.90 -10.41
N LEU A 251 -17.10 -9.16 -11.35
CA LEU A 251 -17.62 -7.92 -11.88
C LEU A 251 -17.18 -7.74 -13.34
N THR A 252 -18.13 -7.78 -14.26
CA THR A 252 -17.91 -7.56 -15.69
C THR A 252 -17.92 -6.07 -16.04
N ARG A 253 -17.39 -5.69 -17.22
CA ARG A 253 -17.48 -4.30 -17.73
C ARG A 253 -18.92 -3.83 -17.91
N ASN A 254 -19.81 -4.70 -18.38
CA ASN A 254 -21.21 -4.35 -18.54
C ASN A 254 -21.84 -3.99 -17.19
N GLU A 255 -21.56 -4.76 -16.14
CA GLU A 255 -22.04 -4.48 -14.79
C GLU A 255 -21.42 -3.20 -14.23
N GLN A 256 -20.12 -2.97 -14.47
CA GLN A 256 -19.46 -1.71 -14.09
C GLN A 256 -20.19 -0.50 -14.72
N GLY A 257 -20.54 -0.56 -16.02
CA GLY A 257 -21.25 0.51 -16.69
C GLY A 257 -22.67 0.76 -16.15
N ARG A 258 -23.34 -0.28 -15.64
CA ARG A 258 -24.69 -0.14 -15.03
C ARG A 258 -24.70 0.64 -13.72
N PHE A 259 -23.56 0.74 -13.03
CA PHE A 259 -23.43 1.39 -11.73
C PHE A 259 -22.53 2.63 -11.78
N ASP A 260 -22.30 3.20 -12.98
CA ASP A 260 -21.43 4.37 -13.15
C ASP A 260 -20.08 4.21 -12.44
N TYR A 261 -19.48 3.01 -12.59
CA TYR A 261 -18.24 2.65 -11.91
C TYR A 261 -17.10 3.61 -12.23
N ILE A 262 -16.46 4.12 -11.21
CA ILE A 262 -15.20 4.84 -11.32
C ILE A 262 -14.07 4.01 -10.73
N ARG A 263 -12.84 4.22 -11.22
CA ARG A 263 -11.67 3.50 -10.73
C ARG A 263 -11.49 3.72 -9.23
N GLY A 264 -11.41 2.62 -8.47
CA GLY A 264 -11.36 2.63 -7.00
C GLY A 264 -12.66 2.16 -6.32
N ASP A 265 -13.81 2.22 -6.98
CA ASP A 265 -15.09 1.83 -6.38
C ASP A 265 -15.17 0.38 -5.90
N SER A 266 -14.37 -0.50 -6.45
CA SER A 266 -14.33 -1.91 -6.05
C SER A 266 -13.22 -2.22 -5.04
N GLU A 267 -12.50 -1.21 -4.55
CA GLU A 267 -11.44 -1.43 -3.57
C GLU A 267 -12.04 -1.94 -2.25
N GLY A 268 -11.39 -2.96 -1.69
CA GLY A 268 -11.84 -3.60 -0.46
C GLY A 268 -12.96 -4.63 -0.62
N PHE A 269 -13.64 -4.73 -1.76
CA PHE A 269 -14.74 -5.70 -1.96
C PHE A 269 -14.28 -7.15 -1.71
N VAL A 270 -13.05 -7.48 -2.11
CA VAL A 270 -12.46 -8.81 -1.89
C VAL A 270 -12.36 -9.21 -0.43
N ASN A 271 -12.33 -8.25 0.51
CA ASN A 271 -12.23 -8.55 1.94
C ASN A 271 -13.58 -8.94 2.55
N ILE A 272 -14.70 -8.48 1.97
CA ILE A 272 -16.02 -8.63 2.57
C ILE A 272 -16.41 -10.10 2.75
N PRO A 273 -16.19 -11.01 1.78
CA PRO A 273 -16.53 -12.42 1.95
C PRO A 273 -15.80 -13.12 3.12
N LEU A 274 -14.65 -12.61 3.55
CA LEU A 274 -13.92 -13.16 4.71
C LEU A 274 -14.65 -12.94 6.05
N SER A 275 -15.70 -12.11 6.07
CA SER A 275 -16.59 -11.97 7.24
C SER A 275 -17.62 -13.10 7.36
N ILE A 276 -17.74 -13.95 6.35
CA ILE A 276 -18.60 -15.15 6.43
C ILE A 276 -17.89 -16.19 7.33
N LYS A 277 -18.65 -16.76 8.27
CA LYS A 277 -18.13 -17.82 9.13
C LYS A 277 -17.56 -18.96 8.28
N ASP A 278 -16.37 -19.43 8.67
CA ASP A 278 -15.63 -20.53 8.04
C ASP A 278 -15.08 -20.24 6.63
N VAL A 279 -15.20 -19.01 6.09
CA VAL A 279 -14.51 -18.61 4.86
C VAL A 279 -13.11 -18.09 5.21
N VAL A 280 -12.08 -18.74 4.66
CA VAL A 280 -10.67 -18.40 4.89
C VAL A 280 -10.00 -17.81 3.66
N PHE A 281 -10.63 -17.91 2.50
CA PHE A 281 -10.10 -17.41 1.23
C PHE A 281 -11.19 -16.71 0.41
N SER A 282 -10.86 -15.56 -0.15
CA SER A 282 -11.72 -14.78 -1.04
C SER A 282 -11.00 -14.41 -2.32
N CYS A 283 -11.71 -14.57 -3.43
CA CYS A 283 -11.26 -14.17 -4.77
C CYS A 283 -12.23 -13.16 -5.37
N PHE A 284 -11.68 -12.10 -5.95
CA PHE A 284 -12.43 -11.13 -6.74
C PHE A 284 -11.88 -11.08 -8.17
N LEU A 285 -12.71 -11.39 -9.14
CA LEU A 285 -12.42 -11.34 -10.57
C LEU A 285 -13.11 -10.11 -11.18
N ARG A 286 -12.36 -9.15 -11.67
CA ARG A 286 -12.90 -7.94 -12.27
C ARG A 286 -12.32 -7.70 -13.68
N GLU A 287 -13.20 -7.54 -14.68
CA GLU A 287 -12.76 -7.09 -16.00
C GLU A 287 -12.15 -5.68 -15.87
N ASP A 288 -10.97 -5.51 -16.44
CA ASP A 288 -10.30 -4.19 -16.46
C ASP A 288 -11.05 -3.24 -17.41
N THR A 289 -11.16 -1.96 -17.06
CA THR A 289 -11.89 -0.97 -17.86
C THR A 289 -11.18 -0.58 -19.14
N GLU A 290 -9.86 -0.66 -19.17
CA GLU A 290 -9.01 -0.17 -20.26
C GLU A 290 -8.43 -1.32 -21.08
N LYS A 291 -7.98 -2.39 -20.43
CA LYS A 291 -7.28 -3.51 -21.05
C LYS A 291 -8.18 -4.76 -21.19
N PRO A 292 -8.00 -5.59 -22.23
CA PRO A 292 -8.75 -6.84 -22.38
C PRO A 292 -8.22 -7.93 -21.45
N MET A 293 -8.31 -7.71 -20.16
CA MET A 293 -7.82 -8.61 -19.13
C MET A 293 -8.73 -8.58 -17.90
N ILE A 294 -8.58 -9.56 -17.03
CA ILE A 294 -9.24 -9.67 -15.74
C ILE A 294 -8.20 -9.39 -14.66
N LYS A 295 -8.48 -8.43 -13.80
CA LYS A 295 -7.75 -8.23 -12.55
C LYS A 295 -8.24 -9.23 -11.53
N VAL A 296 -7.29 -9.93 -10.91
CA VAL A 296 -7.54 -10.91 -9.88
C VAL A 296 -7.04 -10.35 -8.55
N SER A 297 -7.94 -10.25 -7.57
CA SER A 297 -7.58 -9.88 -6.21
C SER A 297 -7.86 -11.05 -5.29
N LEU A 298 -6.89 -11.41 -4.47
CA LEU A 298 -6.97 -12.55 -3.56
C LEU A 298 -6.71 -12.08 -2.14
N ARG A 299 -7.52 -12.57 -1.21
CA ARG A 299 -7.32 -12.34 0.22
C ARG A 299 -7.53 -13.65 0.98
N SER A 300 -6.81 -13.79 2.07
CA SER A 300 -6.98 -14.94 2.95
C SER A 300 -6.81 -14.53 4.42
N VAL A 301 -7.16 -15.43 5.31
CA VAL A 301 -6.90 -15.32 6.75
C VAL A 301 -6.06 -16.51 7.21
N GLY A 302 -5.36 -16.33 8.34
CA GLY A 302 -4.50 -17.37 8.89
C GLY A 302 -3.28 -17.68 8.02
N THR A 303 -2.98 -18.95 7.83
CA THR A 303 -1.77 -19.44 7.17
C THR A 303 -1.95 -19.75 5.68
N PHE A 304 -3.13 -19.54 5.10
CA PHE A 304 -3.37 -19.84 3.68
C PHE A 304 -2.58 -18.92 2.75
N PRO A 305 -1.66 -19.47 1.92
CA PRO A 305 -0.74 -18.67 1.11
C PRO A 305 -1.38 -18.23 -0.21
N CYS A 306 -2.24 -17.20 -0.21
CA CYS A 306 -2.88 -16.73 -1.43
C CYS A 306 -1.88 -16.18 -2.46
N ASN A 307 -0.66 -15.79 -2.06
CA ASN A 307 0.42 -15.39 -2.96
C ASN A 307 0.93 -16.53 -3.83
N GLN A 308 1.01 -17.75 -3.28
CA GLN A 308 1.41 -18.93 -4.07
C GLN A 308 0.34 -19.29 -5.10
N LEU A 309 -0.95 -19.20 -4.72
CA LEU A 309 -2.05 -19.40 -5.65
C LEU A 309 -2.05 -18.34 -6.76
N ALA A 310 -1.80 -17.06 -6.42
CA ALA A 310 -1.67 -15.98 -7.40
C ALA A 310 -0.54 -16.24 -8.40
N ALA A 311 0.64 -16.63 -7.93
CA ALA A 311 1.80 -16.88 -8.76
C ALA A 311 1.59 -18.07 -9.72
N GLU A 312 0.93 -19.13 -9.25
CA GLU A 312 0.77 -20.35 -10.03
C GLU A 312 -0.36 -20.27 -11.05
N PHE A 313 -1.47 -19.60 -10.74
CA PHE A 313 -2.69 -19.66 -11.55
C PHE A 313 -3.08 -18.34 -12.23
N PHE A 314 -2.55 -17.20 -11.75
CA PHE A 314 -3.02 -15.88 -12.19
C PHE A 314 -1.90 -14.89 -12.53
N ASN A 315 -0.71 -15.36 -12.89
CA ASN A 315 0.42 -14.50 -13.25
C ASN A 315 0.66 -13.36 -12.24
N GLY A 316 0.60 -13.68 -10.96
CA GLY A 316 0.56 -12.69 -9.90
C GLY A 316 1.50 -12.99 -8.74
N GLY A 317 1.28 -12.29 -7.63
CA GLY A 317 2.06 -12.41 -6.40
C GLY A 317 1.57 -11.44 -5.33
N GLY A 318 2.35 -11.26 -4.29
CA GLY A 318 2.05 -10.37 -3.17
C GLY A 318 2.38 -10.99 -1.83
N HIS A 319 1.70 -10.52 -0.78
CA HIS A 319 1.85 -11.04 0.58
C HIS A 319 1.11 -12.36 0.80
N LEU A 320 1.43 -13.04 1.88
CA LEU A 320 0.80 -14.31 2.26
C LEU A 320 -0.73 -14.24 2.18
N ASN A 321 -1.33 -13.20 2.74
CA ASN A 321 -2.77 -13.03 2.87
C ASN A 321 -3.38 -11.96 1.95
N ALA A 322 -2.57 -11.26 1.14
CA ALA A 322 -3.01 -10.22 0.23
C ALA A 322 -2.20 -10.28 -1.07
N SER A 323 -2.83 -10.73 -2.14
CA SER A 323 -2.16 -10.93 -3.42
C SER A 323 -3.03 -10.49 -4.58
N GLY A 324 -2.40 -10.21 -5.71
CA GLY A 324 -3.07 -9.86 -6.94
C GLY A 324 -2.50 -10.64 -8.12
N GLY A 325 -3.21 -10.59 -9.24
CA GLY A 325 -2.78 -11.22 -10.48
C GLY A 325 -3.60 -10.73 -11.67
N GLU A 326 -3.28 -11.29 -12.83
CA GLU A 326 -3.92 -10.98 -14.10
C GLU A 326 -4.30 -12.27 -14.82
N PHE A 327 -5.44 -12.23 -15.50
CA PHE A 327 -5.87 -13.34 -16.35
C PHE A 327 -6.33 -12.82 -17.71
N TYR A 328 -5.84 -13.41 -18.77
CA TYR A 328 -6.18 -13.06 -20.15
C TYR A 328 -7.19 -14.08 -20.69
N GLY A 329 -8.45 -13.67 -20.76
CA GLY A 329 -9.60 -14.48 -21.17
C GLY A 329 -10.91 -13.92 -20.62
N THR A 330 -11.93 -14.76 -20.57
CA THR A 330 -13.26 -14.39 -20.04
C THR A 330 -13.37 -14.63 -18.52
N ILE A 331 -14.33 -13.98 -17.89
CA ILE A 331 -14.65 -14.20 -16.45
C ILE A 331 -14.97 -15.68 -16.20
N ASP A 332 -15.68 -16.36 -17.11
CA ASP A 332 -16.05 -17.77 -16.93
C ASP A 332 -14.84 -18.72 -17.07
N GLU A 333 -13.88 -18.38 -17.90
CA GLU A 333 -12.59 -19.10 -17.96
C GLU A 333 -11.79 -18.87 -16.68
N ALA A 334 -11.73 -17.62 -16.17
CA ALA A 334 -11.05 -17.33 -14.91
C ALA A 334 -11.70 -18.06 -13.72
N LYS A 335 -13.05 -18.17 -13.69
CA LYS A 335 -13.77 -18.99 -12.68
C LYS A 335 -13.35 -20.45 -12.73
N LYS A 336 -13.23 -21.04 -13.92
CA LYS A 336 -12.77 -22.43 -14.08
C LYS A 336 -11.32 -22.61 -13.63
N VAL A 337 -10.45 -21.61 -13.87
CA VAL A 337 -9.08 -21.62 -13.35
C VAL A 337 -9.09 -21.58 -11.83
N LEU A 338 -9.91 -20.73 -11.22
CA LEU A 338 -10.06 -20.66 -9.78
C LEU A 338 -10.54 -22.00 -9.20
N GLU A 339 -11.53 -22.65 -9.79
CA GLU A 339 -12.03 -23.95 -9.33
C GLU A 339 -10.92 -25.03 -9.33
N ARG A 340 -10.07 -25.06 -10.37
CA ARG A 340 -8.88 -25.92 -10.41
C ARG A 340 -7.86 -25.56 -9.31
N ALA A 341 -7.67 -24.27 -9.07
CA ALA A 341 -6.79 -23.79 -8.01
C ALA A 341 -7.32 -24.21 -6.63
N LEU A 342 -8.61 -24.05 -6.38
CA LEU A 342 -9.25 -24.47 -5.13
C LEU A 342 -9.07 -25.98 -4.89
N GLU A 343 -9.24 -26.82 -5.93
CA GLU A 343 -9.03 -28.27 -5.82
C GLU A 343 -7.58 -28.61 -5.44
N LYS A 344 -6.62 -27.97 -6.10
CA LYS A 344 -5.19 -28.19 -5.80
C LYS A 344 -4.81 -27.73 -4.39
N PHE A 345 -5.32 -26.60 -3.94
CA PHE A 345 -5.01 -26.01 -2.64
C PHE A 345 -5.94 -26.47 -1.51
N LYS A 346 -6.88 -27.37 -1.80
CA LYS A 346 -7.83 -27.90 -0.81
C LYS A 346 -7.19 -28.40 0.50
N PRO A 347 -6.05 -29.10 0.49
CA PRO A 347 -5.41 -29.54 1.75
C PRO A 347 -5.01 -28.37 2.65
N LEU A 348 -4.58 -27.25 2.06
CA LEU A 348 -4.18 -26.04 2.80
C LEU A 348 -5.39 -25.22 3.26
N LEU A 349 -6.49 -25.20 2.47
CA LEU A 349 -7.74 -24.55 2.84
C LEU A 349 -8.45 -25.24 4.01
N ASN A 350 -8.37 -26.57 4.08
CA ASN A 350 -9.02 -27.39 5.11
C ASN A 350 -8.10 -27.64 6.31
N GLY A 351 -6.82 -27.35 6.21
CA GLY A 351 -5.89 -27.36 7.33
C GLY A 351 -6.24 -26.22 8.28
N LYS A 352 -6.72 -26.58 9.48
CA LYS A 352 -6.98 -25.60 10.53
C LYS A 352 -5.69 -24.85 10.83
N GLY A 353 -5.64 -23.57 10.44
CA GLY A 353 -4.61 -22.64 10.88
C GLY A 353 -4.72 -22.34 12.37
#